data_05b3aa2b765ef9325adee3b60027bc93
#
_entry.id   05b3aa2b765ef9325adee3b60027bc93
#
_cell.length_a   1.000
_cell.length_b   1.000
_cell.length_c   1.000
_cell.angle_alpha   90.00
_cell.angle_beta   90.00
_cell.angle_gamma   90.00
#
_symmetry.space_group_name_H-M   'P 1'
#
loop_
_entity.id
_entity.type
_entity.pdbx_description
1 polymer ?
#
loop_
_entity_poly.entity_id
_entity_poly.type
_entity_poly.pdbx_seq_one_letter_code
_entity_poly.pdbx_strand_id
1 'polypeptide(L)'
;MEEDIKCDVLIIGAGSSGAQSAYYLSGSDLNIVIVDKRKVGHGSNLTNTALIQYLGDKMFFELVNTFGEEYAVKHMKLCEQAINDIEYTDQNLPYCSDFKRRDSLYYASYEEDIKKLEKELYYLHKHDFKATWLSEEQIGQRYPFQKRAAIYTYNDGEINPYKFTHSLLKQASNKGVHIYEDTEIVGKKLEKECAVFYTKGGNSITAKKVIVAAGYEGLEFKKEKNATLISSYAIVTNPVEDLSSWYKRTLIWETARPYIYMRTTADNRIIIGGLDEDTNIAQERDSKLIQKKEKLVNEFNKLFPNITVEPEFYLSAFYGGTHDGLPIIGMYEEFPNCHFIYAYGDNGLVYSMVLSKIVRDVIISGSSPDLNLYLQTRPKLNE
;
A
#
# COMPACT_ATOMS: atom_id res chain seq x y z
N MET A 1 26.51 -5.94 9.15
CA MET A 1 27.46 -5.05 8.42
C MET A 1 28.69 -4.89 9.29
N GLU A 2 29.88 -5.24 8.76
CA GLU A 2 31.13 -5.34 9.55
C GLU A 2 32.18 -4.30 9.16
N GLU A 3 31.95 -3.53 8.07
CA GLU A 3 32.87 -2.52 7.54
C GLU A 3 32.11 -1.31 6.98
N ASP A 4 32.84 -0.22 6.74
CA ASP A 4 32.32 0.96 6.05
C ASP A 4 32.05 0.64 4.58
N ILE A 5 30.90 1.11 4.05
CA ILE A 5 30.45 0.81 2.71
C ILE A 5 30.37 2.10 1.87
N LYS A 6 30.70 1.97 0.59
CA LYS A 6 30.42 2.99 -0.44
C LYS A 6 29.53 2.39 -1.52
N CYS A 7 28.48 3.10 -1.89
CA CYS A 7 27.53 2.67 -2.92
C CYS A 7 27.03 3.84 -3.78
N ASP A 8 26.42 3.53 -4.89
CA ASP A 8 25.73 4.53 -5.71
C ASP A 8 24.37 4.88 -5.14
N VAL A 9 23.62 3.86 -4.70
CA VAL A 9 22.29 4.03 -4.12
C VAL A 9 22.20 3.28 -2.79
N LEU A 10 21.84 4.01 -1.73
CA LEU A 10 21.44 3.44 -0.45
C LEU A 10 19.91 3.44 -0.34
N ILE A 11 19.32 2.31 -0.03
CA ILE A 11 17.88 2.18 0.30
C ILE A 11 17.76 1.93 1.81
N ILE A 12 17.03 2.78 2.51
CA ILE A 12 16.77 2.65 3.95
C ILE A 12 15.35 2.11 4.14
N GLY A 13 15.25 0.87 4.59
CA GLY A 13 14.01 0.10 4.75
C GLY A 13 13.85 -0.99 3.69
N ALA A 14 13.67 -2.23 4.14
CA ALA A 14 13.49 -3.43 3.32
C ALA A 14 12.04 -3.97 3.39
N GLY A 15 11.06 -3.07 3.51
CA GLY A 15 9.63 -3.32 3.35
C GLY A 15 9.20 -3.23 1.88
N SER A 16 7.89 -3.15 1.62
CA SER A 16 7.32 -3.10 0.26
C SER A 16 7.99 -2.07 -0.65
N SER A 17 8.10 -0.80 -0.22
CA SER A 17 8.66 0.26 -1.05
C SER A 17 10.16 0.07 -1.33
N GLY A 18 10.92 -0.34 -0.29
CA GLY A 18 12.35 -0.59 -0.46
C GLY A 18 12.64 -1.79 -1.34
N ALA A 19 11.88 -2.88 -1.19
CA ALA A 19 12.02 -4.08 -2.02
C ALA A 19 11.70 -3.81 -3.49
N GLN A 20 10.61 -3.07 -3.76
CA GLN A 20 10.24 -2.69 -5.12
C GLN A 20 11.27 -1.73 -5.74
N SER A 21 11.78 -0.76 -4.96
CA SER A 21 12.85 0.14 -5.41
C SER A 21 14.14 -0.64 -5.74
N ALA A 22 14.55 -1.57 -4.87
CA ALA A 22 15.72 -2.42 -5.10
C ALA A 22 15.55 -3.30 -6.35
N TYR A 23 14.37 -3.90 -6.52
CA TYR A 23 14.06 -4.72 -7.69
C TYR A 23 14.16 -3.93 -8.99
N TYR A 24 13.54 -2.74 -9.06
CA TYR A 24 13.56 -1.93 -10.28
C TYR A 24 14.93 -1.32 -10.60
N LEU A 25 15.72 -1.01 -9.57
CA LEU A 25 17.08 -0.51 -9.76
C LEU A 25 18.10 -1.64 -10.06
N SER A 26 17.84 -2.88 -9.65
CA SER A 26 18.77 -4.02 -9.83
C SER A 26 19.05 -4.39 -11.30
N GLY A 27 18.33 -3.80 -12.25
CA GLY A 27 18.59 -3.92 -13.69
C GLY A 27 19.60 -2.93 -14.24
N SER A 28 20.14 -2.03 -13.40
CA SER A 28 21.14 -1.02 -13.76
C SER A 28 22.54 -1.44 -13.31
N ASP A 29 23.58 -0.72 -13.80
CA ASP A 29 24.98 -0.94 -13.39
C ASP A 29 25.33 -0.25 -12.06
N LEU A 30 24.34 0.18 -11.27
CA LEU A 30 24.54 0.85 -9.99
C LEU A 30 24.88 -0.15 -8.87
N ASN A 31 25.82 0.23 -8.02
CA ASN A 31 26.06 -0.48 -6.76
C ASN A 31 24.99 -0.08 -5.74
N ILE A 32 24.11 -1.02 -5.39
CA ILE A 32 22.93 -0.78 -4.56
C ILE A 32 23.07 -1.52 -3.24
N VAL A 33 22.86 -0.79 -2.16
CA VAL A 33 22.83 -1.32 -0.80
C VAL A 33 21.46 -1.02 -0.20
N ILE A 34 20.85 -2.01 0.43
CA ILE A 34 19.63 -1.86 1.22
C ILE A 34 19.89 -2.26 2.67
N VAL A 35 19.41 -1.45 3.60
CA VAL A 35 19.51 -1.71 5.03
C VAL A 35 18.14 -1.68 5.69
N ASP A 36 17.93 -2.53 6.68
CA ASP A 36 16.76 -2.48 7.56
C ASP A 36 17.18 -2.67 9.01
N LYS A 37 16.55 -1.92 9.92
CA LYS A 37 16.80 -2.06 11.36
C LYS A 37 16.24 -3.36 11.94
N ARG A 38 15.38 -4.04 11.21
CA ARG A 38 14.76 -5.34 11.52
C ARG A 38 15.12 -6.37 10.43
N LYS A 39 14.50 -7.52 10.50
CA LYS A 39 14.49 -8.47 9.40
C LYS A 39 13.67 -7.92 8.22
N VAL A 40 13.99 -8.36 7.02
CA VAL A 40 13.27 -8.04 5.78
C VAL A 40 11.77 -8.24 5.98
N GLY A 41 10.98 -7.26 5.56
CA GLY A 41 9.53 -7.32 5.62
C GLY A 41 8.90 -7.21 7.01
N HIS A 42 9.69 -7.04 8.08
CA HIS A 42 9.20 -7.01 9.47
C HIS A 42 8.72 -5.62 9.95
N GLY A 43 8.34 -4.75 9.02
CA GLY A 43 7.62 -3.49 9.30
C GLY A 43 6.12 -3.63 9.07
N SER A 44 5.48 -2.56 8.59
CA SER A 44 4.06 -2.53 8.22
C SER A 44 3.67 -3.59 7.15
N ASN A 45 4.65 -4.17 6.49
CA ASN A 45 4.43 -5.24 5.53
C ASN A 45 3.80 -6.50 6.14
N LEU A 46 4.09 -6.81 7.42
CA LEU A 46 3.47 -7.92 8.15
C LEU A 46 1.99 -7.68 8.48
N THR A 47 1.56 -6.43 8.49
CA THR A 47 0.20 -6.03 8.86
C THR A 47 -0.61 -5.57 7.64
N ASN A 48 -0.01 -5.61 6.44
CA ASN A 48 -0.68 -5.23 5.21
C ASN A 48 -1.67 -6.31 4.78
N THR A 49 -2.93 -5.95 4.68
CA THR A 49 -4.02 -6.85 4.29
C THR A 49 -4.06 -7.14 2.79
N ALA A 50 -3.36 -6.34 1.99
CA ALA A 50 -3.09 -6.54 0.56
C ALA A 50 -4.34 -6.80 -0.30
N LEU A 51 -5.34 -5.93 -0.18
CA LEU A 51 -6.31 -5.69 -1.22
C LEU A 51 -5.60 -4.86 -2.29
N ILE A 52 -5.42 -5.41 -3.47
CA ILE A 52 -4.69 -4.75 -4.57
C ILE A 52 -5.72 -4.14 -5.50
N GLN A 53 -5.97 -2.84 -5.33
CA GLN A 53 -7.05 -2.12 -6.00
C GLN A 53 -6.52 -0.84 -6.65
N TYR A 54 -7.20 -0.37 -7.72
CA TYR A 54 -6.90 0.95 -8.28
C TYR A 54 -7.80 2.05 -7.69
N LEU A 55 -8.97 1.69 -7.15
CA LEU A 55 -9.78 2.59 -6.32
C LEU A 55 -9.16 2.70 -4.93
N GLY A 56 -9.26 3.88 -4.32
CA GLY A 56 -8.74 4.18 -3.01
C GLY A 56 -9.73 4.86 -2.08
N ASP A 57 -9.28 5.23 -0.88
CA ASP A 57 -10.08 5.93 0.14
C ASP A 57 -10.70 7.22 -0.37
N LYS A 58 -9.96 7.98 -1.18
CA LYS A 58 -10.50 9.12 -1.92
C LYS A 58 -11.12 8.62 -3.22
N MET A 59 -12.41 8.88 -3.37
CA MET A 59 -13.11 8.56 -4.61
C MET A 59 -12.53 9.33 -5.80
N PHE A 60 -12.63 8.81 -6.98
CA PHE A 60 -12.11 9.41 -8.20
C PHE A 60 -12.63 10.86 -8.40
N PHE A 61 -13.93 11.08 -8.20
CA PHE A 61 -14.48 12.43 -8.30
C PHE A 61 -13.95 13.40 -7.22
N GLU A 62 -13.54 12.92 -6.05
CA GLU A 62 -12.92 13.74 -5.01
C GLU A 62 -11.50 14.12 -5.40
N LEU A 63 -10.76 13.21 -6.01
CA LEU A 63 -9.44 13.51 -6.60
C LEU A 63 -9.56 14.54 -7.73
N VAL A 64 -10.59 14.43 -8.59
CA VAL A 64 -10.89 15.43 -9.63
C VAL A 64 -11.13 16.81 -9.01
N ASN A 65 -11.88 16.89 -7.93
CA ASN A 65 -12.13 18.16 -7.24
C ASN A 65 -10.87 18.76 -6.59
N THR A 66 -9.92 17.90 -6.18
CA THR A 66 -8.69 18.33 -5.49
C THR A 66 -7.58 18.71 -6.46
N PHE A 67 -7.35 17.91 -7.50
CA PHE A 67 -6.19 18.01 -8.38
C PHE A 67 -6.52 18.37 -9.85
N GLY A 68 -7.79 18.36 -10.20
CA GLY A 68 -8.24 18.43 -11.59
C GLY A 68 -8.34 17.06 -12.25
N GLU A 69 -9.11 17.02 -13.33
CA GLU A 69 -9.47 15.78 -14.00
C GLU A 69 -8.24 15.06 -14.61
N GLU A 70 -7.34 15.80 -15.24
CA GLU A 70 -6.13 15.25 -15.87
C GLU A 70 -5.25 14.51 -14.86
N TYR A 71 -4.95 15.12 -13.71
CA TYR A 71 -4.13 14.52 -12.65
C TYR A 71 -4.82 13.32 -12.00
N ALA A 72 -6.13 13.43 -11.75
CA ALA A 72 -6.89 12.33 -11.16
C ALA A 72 -6.94 11.11 -12.09
N VAL A 73 -7.21 11.32 -13.38
CA VAL A 73 -7.18 10.25 -14.41
C VAL A 73 -5.80 9.61 -14.47
N LYS A 74 -4.75 10.42 -14.50
CA LYS A 74 -3.36 9.93 -14.55
C LYS A 74 -3.04 9.06 -13.34
N HIS A 75 -3.41 9.48 -12.13
CA HIS A 75 -3.23 8.68 -10.91
C HIS A 75 -3.95 7.33 -11.02
N MET A 76 -5.22 7.33 -11.39
CA MET A 76 -6.02 6.11 -11.52
C MET A 76 -5.42 5.14 -12.55
N LYS A 77 -4.96 5.65 -13.70
CA LYS A 77 -4.29 4.84 -14.73
C LYS A 77 -2.95 4.27 -14.27
N LEU A 78 -2.18 5.03 -13.50
CA LEU A 78 -0.93 4.54 -12.90
C LEU A 78 -1.19 3.43 -11.87
N CYS A 79 -2.27 3.54 -11.07
CA CYS A 79 -2.67 2.49 -10.13
C CYS A 79 -3.15 1.22 -10.87
N GLU A 80 -3.98 1.37 -11.92
CA GLU A 80 -4.41 0.24 -12.76
C GLU A 80 -3.21 -0.45 -13.41
N GLN A 81 -2.25 0.32 -13.95
CA GLN A 81 -1.01 -0.23 -14.52
C GLN A 81 -0.15 -0.92 -13.45
N ALA A 82 -0.07 -0.36 -12.24
CA ALA A 82 0.70 -0.96 -11.16
C ALA A 82 0.17 -2.36 -10.77
N ILE A 83 -1.13 -2.61 -10.86
CA ILE A 83 -1.70 -3.95 -10.64
C ILE A 83 -1.21 -4.92 -11.72
N ASN A 84 -1.17 -4.49 -12.98
CA ASN A 84 -0.62 -5.29 -14.08
C ASN A 84 0.87 -5.56 -13.88
N ASP A 85 1.62 -4.55 -13.43
CA ASP A 85 3.05 -4.67 -13.15
C ASP A 85 3.32 -5.62 -11.96
N ILE A 86 2.48 -5.61 -10.91
CA ILE A 86 2.58 -6.54 -9.78
C ILE A 86 2.37 -7.98 -10.27
N GLU A 87 1.33 -8.23 -11.08
CA GLU A 87 1.07 -9.55 -11.64
C GLU A 87 2.24 -10.04 -12.51
N TYR A 88 2.68 -9.21 -13.46
CA TYR A 88 3.82 -9.54 -14.34
C TYR A 88 5.08 -9.81 -13.52
N THR A 89 5.33 -8.99 -12.52
CA THR A 89 6.50 -9.14 -11.64
C THR A 89 6.41 -10.45 -10.87
N ASP A 90 5.29 -10.75 -10.21
CA ASP A 90 5.10 -12.00 -9.44
C ASP A 90 5.34 -13.26 -10.29
N GLN A 91 4.86 -13.26 -11.54
CA GLN A 91 5.06 -14.37 -12.49
C GLN A 91 6.53 -14.60 -12.87
N ASN A 92 7.40 -13.58 -12.73
CA ASN A 92 8.81 -13.63 -13.08
C ASN A 92 9.75 -13.64 -11.87
N LEU A 93 9.22 -13.74 -10.66
CA LEU A 93 10.01 -13.82 -9.44
C LEU A 93 10.40 -15.27 -9.08
N PRO A 94 11.47 -15.46 -8.27
CA PRO A 94 11.93 -16.78 -7.86
C PRO A 94 10.91 -17.60 -7.07
N TYR A 95 10.04 -16.94 -6.32
CA TYR A 95 9.03 -17.56 -5.46
C TYR A 95 7.66 -16.93 -5.74
N CYS A 96 6.63 -17.76 -5.84
CA CYS A 96 5.24 -17.34 -5.97
C CYS A 96 4.78 -16.61 -4.71
N SER A 97 4.12 -15.46 -4.89
CA SER A 97 3.58 -14.66 -3.80
C SER A 97 2.06 -14.77 -3.68
N ASP A 98 1.49 -15.82 -4.26
CA ASP A 98 0.06 -16.12 -4.23
C ASP A 98 -0.81 -15.00 -4.89
N PHE A 99 -0.25 -14.27 -5.87
CA PHE A 99 -1.03 -13.29 -6.60
C PHE A 99 -2.21 -13.94 -7.31
N LYS A 100 -3.38 -13.34 -7.16
CA LYS A 100 -4.61 -13.73 -7.87
C LYS A 100 -5.37 -12.49 -8.32
N ARG A 101 -5.81 -12.48 -9.58
CA ARG A 101 -6.78 -11.50 -10.03
C ARG A 101 -8.09 -11.69 -9.28
N ARG A 102 -8.66 -10.56 -8.85
CA ARG A 102 -9.94 -10.47 -8.18
C ARG A 102 -10.74 -9.31 -8.76
N ASP A 103 -12.04 -9.46 -8.72
CA ASP A 103 -12.94 -8.32 -8.89
C ASP A 103 -13.21 -7.72 -7.50
N SER A 104 -13.73 -6.48 -7.44
CA SER A 104 -14.09 -5.83 -6.18
C SER A 104 -15.54 -5.43 -6.13
N LEU A 105 -16.12 -5.49 -4.93
CA LEU A 105 -17.43 -4.98 -4.60
C LEU A 105 -17.28 -3.81 -3.63
N TYR A 106 -17.65 -2.61 -4.08
CA TYR A 106 -17.71 -1.40 -3.26
C TYR A 106 -19.18 -1.04 -3.03
N TYR A 107 -19.71 -1.34 -1.84
CA TYR A 107 -21.14 -1.18 -1.59
C TYR A 107 -21.47 0.08 -0.77
N ALA A 108 -22.66 0.63 -0.99
CA ALA A 108 -23.24 1.69 -0.17
C ALA A 108 -23.62 1.15 1.21
N SER A 109 -23.05 1.72 2.26
CA SER A 109 -23.41 1.40 3.64
C SER A 109 -24.69 2.08 4.06
N TYR A 110 -24.94 3.29 3.55
CA TYR A 110 -26.10 4.14 3.83
C TYR A 110 -26.77 4.60 2.54
N GLU A 111 -28.05 4.98 2.61
CA GLU A 111 -28.79 5.42 1.45
C GLU A 111 -28.26 6.71 0.82
N GLU A 112 -27.75 7.62 1.64
CA GLU A 112 -27.10 8.86 1.21
C GLU A 112 -25.82 8.63 0.39
N ASP A 113 -25.17 7.47 0.54
CA ASP A 113 -23.95 7.15 -0.20
C ASP A 113 -24.21 6.72 -1.65
N ILE A 114 -25.46 6.36 -1.99
CA ILE A 114 -25.84 5.95 -3.34
C ILE A 114 -25.44 7.02 -4.36
N LYS A 115 -25.73 8.29 -4.09
CA LYS A 115 -25.40 9.40 -4.98
C LYS A 115 -23.90 9.59 -5.16
N LYS A 116 -23.09 9.26 -4.15
CA LYS A 116 -21.63 9.30 -4.25
C LYS A 116 -21.13 8.20 -5.18
N LEU A 117 -21.69 6.99 -5.04
CA LEU A 117 -21.35 5.87 -5.91
C LEU A 117 -21.81 6.11 -7.36
N GLU A 118 -22.98 6.70 -7.59
CA GLU A 118 -23.43 7.08 -8.94
C GLU A 118 -22.44 8.07 -9.59
N LYS A 119 -21.99 9.07 -8.84
CA LYS A 119 -21.00 10.05 -9.31
C LYS A 119 -19.65 9.38 -9.58
N GLU A 120 -19.20 8.48 -8.71
CA GLU A 120 -17.98 7.71 -8.90
C GLU A 120 -18.05 6.87 -10.17
N LEU A 121 -19.14 6.12 -10.37
CA LEU A 121 -19.35 5.32 -11.56
C LEU A 121 -19.35 6.15 -12.85
N TYR A 122 -19.96 7.35 -12.80
CA TYR A 122 -19.92 8.28 -13.93
C TYR A 122 -18.49 8.62 -14.36
N TYR A 123 -17.61 8.97 -13.40
CA TYR A 123 -16.21 9.28 -13.70
C TYR A 123 -15.44 8.05 -14.16
N LEU A 124 -15.69 6.89 -13.59
CA LEU A 124 -15.07 5.64 -14.04
C LEU A 124 -15.42 5.36 -15.51
N HIS A 125 -16.68 5.41 -15.88
CA HIS A 125 -17.12 5.19 -17.26
C HIS A 125 -16.62 6.27 -18.23
N LYS A 126 -16.61 7.55 -17.80
CA LYS A 126 -16.11 8.67 -18.60
C LYS A 126 -14.65 8.47 -19.03
N HIS A 127 -13.86 7.75 -18.25
CA HIS A 127 -12.44 7.53 -18.49
C HIS A 127 -12.07 6.07 -18.78
N ASP A 128 -13.05 5.31 -19.28
CA ASP A 128 -12.88 3.93 -19.76
C ASP A 128 -12.38 2.94 -18.70
N PHE A 129 -12.67 3.20 -17.42
CA PHE A 129 -12.47 2.21 -16.36
C PHE A 129 -13.64 1.23 -16.36
N LYS A 130 -13.30 -0.05 -16.34
CA LYS A 130 -14.30 -1.11 -16.37
C LYS A 130 -14.98 -1.26 -15.00
N ALA A 131 -16.21 -0.82 -14.90
CA ALA A 131 -17.04 -0.91 -13.69
C ALA A 131 -18.50 -1.19 -14.05
N THR A 132 -19.26 -1.75 -13.11
CA THR A 132 -20.68 -2.07 -13.29
C THR A 132 -21.44 -1.68 -12.03
N TRP A 133 -22.60 -1.05 -12.21
CA TRP A 133 -23.56 -0.85 -11.13
C TRP A 133 -24.26 -2.16 -10.79
N LEU A 134 -24.38 -2.45 -9.49
CA LEU A 134 -25.22 -3.54 -9.00
C LEU A 134 -26.36 -2.96 -8.15
N SER A 135 -27.60 -3.31 -8.52
CA SER A 135 -28.79 -3.06 -7.72
C SER A 135 -28.86 -4.00 -6.52
N GLU A 136 -29.72 -3.68 -5.56
CA GLU A 136 -29.99 -4.53 -4.39
C GLU A 136 -30.33 -5.97 -4.79
N GLU A 137 -31.18 -6.15 -5.81
CA GLU A 137 -31.55 -7.47 -6.34
C GLU A 137 -30.32 -8.21 -6.91
N GLN A 138 -29.49 -7.52 -7.71
CA GLN A 138 -28.30 -8.11 -8.31
C GLN A 138 -27.22 -8.47 -7.27
N ILE A 139 -27.14 -7.73 -6.17
CA ILE A 139 -26.27 -8.05 -5.03
C ILE A 139 -26.78 -9.32 -4.35
N GLY A 140 -28.11 -9.39 -4.01
CA GLY A 140 -28.72 -10.56 -3.38
C GLY A 140 -28.70 -11.84 -4.22
N GLN A 141 -28.60 -11.72 -5.57
CA GLN A 141 -28.38 -12.87 -6.45
C GLN A 141 -26.96 -13.44 -6.42
N ARG A 142 -25.97 -12.63 -5.98
CA ARG A 142 -24.54 -12.99 -5.99
C ARG A 142 -23.99 -13.29 -4.61
N TYR A 143 -24.53 -12.63 -3.59
CA TYR A 143 -24.03 -12.69 -2.22
C TYR A 143 -25.14 -13.07 -1.24
N PRO A 144 -24.81 -13.62 -0.07
CA PRO A 144 -25.80 -13.98 0.96
C PRO A 144 -26.33 -12.75 1.75
N PHE A 145 -26.00 -11.55 1.31
CA PHE A 145 -26.42 -10.30 1.91
C PHE A 145 -27.07 -9.35 0.88
N GLN A 146 -27.79 -8.36 1.39
CA GLN A 146 -28.40 -7.31 0.58
C GLN A 146 -27.80 -5.96 0.97
N LYS A 147 -27.53 -5.14 -0.05
CA LYS A 147 -27.11 -3.73 0.07
C LYS A 147 -27.84 -2.96 -1.02
N ARG A 148 -28.21 -1.69 -0.76
CA ARG A 148 -29.00 -0.88 -1.69
C ARG A 148 -28.34 -0.71 -3.07
N ALA A 149 -27.02 -0.57 -3.10
CA ALA A 149 -26.26 -0.39 -4.34
C ALA A 149 -24.79 -0.74 -4.11
N ALA A 150 -24.10 -1.08 -5.21
CA ALA A 150 -22.65 -1.22 -5.21
C ALA A 150 -22.07 -0.89 -6.60
N ILE A 151 -20.80 -0.51 -6.62
CA ILE A 151 -19.95 -0.55 -7.81
C ILE A 151 -19.17 -1.86 -7.78
N TYR A 152 -19.21 -2.59 -8.88
CA TYR A 152 -18.41 -3.78 -9.11
C TYR A 152 -17.30 -3.43 -10.09
N THR A 153 -16.04 -3.51 -9.64
CA THR A 153 -14.86 -3.25 -10.47
C THR A 153 -14.17 -4.55 -10.83
N TYR A 154 -13.36 -4.49 -11.87
CA TYR A 154 -12.72 -5.65 -12.47
C TYR A 154 -11.20 -5.50 -12.46
N ASN A 155 -10.51 -6.64 -12.49
CA ASN A 155 -9.06 -6.72 -12.64
C ASN A 155 -8.24 -6.15 -11.48
N ASP A 156 -8.80 -6.04 -10.31
CA ASP A 156 -8.08 -5.88 -9.05
C ASP A 156 -7.33 -7.17 -8.69
N GLY A 157 -6.77 -7.28 -7.50
CA GLY A 157 -6.02 -8.47 -7.12
C GLY A 157 -5.85 -8.64 -5.61
N GLU A 158 -5.37 -9.81 -5.26
CA GLU A 158 -4.87 -10.12 -3.93
C GLU A 158 -3.46 -10.72 -4.03
N ILE A 159 -2.65 -10.55 -3.00
CA ILE A 159 -1.30 -11.09 -2.93
C ILE A 159 -0.91 -11.36 -1.46
N ASN A 160 0.11 -12.18 -1.25
CA ASN A 160 0.80 -12.24 0.03
C ASN A 160 1.95 -11.22 0.02
N PRO A 161 1.81 -10.09 0.73
CA PRO A 161 2.79 -8.99 0.65
C PRO A 161 4.15 -9.36 1.24
N TYR A 162 4.17 -10.26 2.22
CA TYR A 162 5.40 -10.75 2.83
C TYR A 162 6.21 -11.61 1.84
N LYS A 163 5.56 -12.60 1.22
CA LYS A 163 6.18 -13.43 0.18
C LYS A 163 6.67 -12.58 -1.00
N PHE A 164 5.87 -11.61 -1.44
CA PHE A 164 6.22 -10.71 -2.54
C PHE A 164 7.48 -9.90 -2.24
N THR A 165 7.54 -9.27 -1.06
CA THR A 165 8.71 -8.52 -0.61
C THR A 165 9.98 -9.38 -0.58
N HIS A 166 9.90 -10.58 0.00
CA HIS A 166 11.03 -11.51 0.04
C HIS A 166 11.47 -11.98 -1.34
N SER A 167 10.53 -12.26 -2.24
CA SER A 167 10.82 -12.71 -3.59
C SER A 167 11.48 -11.60 -4.43
N LEU A 168 11.00 -10.36 -4.30
CA LEU A 168 11.62 -9.17 -4.92
C LEU A 168 13.07 -8.98 -4.47
N LEU A 169 13.31 -9.03 -3.16
CA LEU A 169 14.66 -8.87 -2.61
C LEU A 169 15.58 -10.03 -2.96
N LYS A 170 15.06 -11.25 -3.02
CA LYS A 170 15.83 -12.38 -3.52
C LYS A 170 16.26 -12.17 -4.97
N GLN A 171 15.37 -11.69 -5.82
CA GLN A 171 15.69 -11.36 -7.22
C GLN A 171 16.70 -10.20 -7.32
N ALA A 172 16.52 -9.15 -6.51
CA ALA A 172 17.46 -8.04 -6.47
C ALA A 172 18.86 -8.49 -6.00
N SER A 173 18.93 -9.33 -4.96
CA SER A 173 20.19 -9.92 -4.48
C SER A 173 20.86 -10.80 -5.52
N ASN A 174 20.12 -11.59 -6.29
CA ASN A 174 20.65 -12.39 -7.40
C ASN A 174 21.27 -11.51 -8.51
N LYS A 175 20.90 -10.23 -8.57
CA LYS A 175 21.44 -9.20 -9.48
C LYS A 175 22.47 -8.27 -8.82
N GLY A 176 23.01 -8.63 -7.67
CA GLY A 176 24.10 -7.91 -7.02
C GLY A 176 23.70 -6.85 -6.01
N VAL A 177 22.43 -6.70 -5.65
CA VAL A 177 22.00 -5.82 -4.53
C VAL A 177 22.45 -6.43 -3.21
N HIS A 178 23.15 -5.65 -2.39
CA HIS A 178 23.59 -6.06 -1.06
C HIS A 178 22.52 -5.70 -0.01
N ILE A 179 22.10 -6.69 0.78
CA ILE A 179 21.03 -6.55 1.79
C ILE A 179 21.62 -6.77 3.18
N TYR A 180 21.42 -5.79 4.06
CA TYR A 180 21.85 -5.84 5.45
C TYR A 180 20.66 -5.69 6.38
N GLU A 181 20.28 -6.78 7.00
CA GLU A 181 19.30 -6.82 8.08
C GLU A 181 19.93 -6.37 9.41
N ASP A 182 19.09 -6.10 10.42
CA ASP A 182 19.50 -5.69 11.77
C ASP A 182 20.51 -4.53 11.75
N THR A 183 20.33 -3.62 10.76
CA THR A 183 21.24 -2.49 10.52
C THR A 183 20.45 -1.18 10.66
N GLU A 184 20.45 -0.65 11.87
CA GLU A 184 19.76 0.58 12.25
C GLU A 184 20.59 1.82 11.92
N ILE A 185 20.01 2.77 11.18
CA ILE A 185 20.61 4.09 10.93
C ILE A 185 20.30 4.98 12.13
N VAL A 186 21.35 5.52 12.75
CA VAL A 186 21.26 6.37 13.96
C VAL A 186 21.80 7.77 13.74
N GLY A 187 22.42 8.06 12.61
CA GLY A 187 22.98 9.38 12.31
C GLY A 187 23.17 9.59 10.82
N LYS A 188 23.34 10.86 10.44
CA LYS A 188 23.60 11.22 9.05
C LYS A 188 24.45 12.48 8.95
N LYS A 189 25.23 12.58 7.87
CA LYS A 189 25.89 13.79 7.38
C LYS A 189 25.55 13.93 5.91
N LEU A 190 24.89 15.03 5.57
CA LEU A 190 24.42 15.30 4.21
C LEU A 190 25.36 16.30 3.55
N GLU A 191 25.88 15.95 2.38
CA GLU A 191 26.76 16.79 1.59
C GLU A 191 26.16 17.00 0.19
N LYS A 192 26.72 17.94 -0.55
CA LYS A 192 26.18 18.28 -1.88
C LYS A 192 26.25 17.12 -2.87
N GLU A 193 27.33 16.33 -2.82
CA GLU A 193 27.59 15.26 -3.78
C GLU A 193 27.25 13.85 -3.26
N CYS A 194 27.14 13.68 -1.94
CA CYS A 194 26.84 12.41 -1.29
C CYS A 194 26.20 12.59 0.08
N ALA A 195 25.71 11.48 0.61
CA ALA A 195 25.21 11.42 1.97
C ALA A 195 25.93 10.29 2.72
N VAL A 196 26.30 10.54 3.99
CA VAL A 196 26.91 9.53 4.88
C VAL A 196 25.91 9.22 5.97
N PHE A 197 25.60 7.94 6.12
CA PHE A 197 24.72 7.44 7.19
C PHE A 197 25.51 6.58 8.16
N TYR A 198 25.29 6.78 9.44
CA TYR A 198 25.96 6.05 10.51
C TYR A 198 25.01 5.00 11.08
N THR A 199 25.53 3.79 11.23
CA THR A 199 24.79 2.67 11.80
C THR A 199 25.02 2.56 13.31
N LYS A 200 24.08 1.94 13.99
CA LYS A 200 24.20 1.63 15.42
C LYS A 200 25.38 0.70 15.72
N GLY A 201 25.80 -0.10 14.74
CA GLY A 201 26.99 -0.94 14.84
C GLY A 201 28.33 -0.22 14.72
N GLY A 202 28.33 1.12 14.53
CA GLY A 202 29.53 1.95 14.47
C GLY A 202 30.13 2.14 13.09
N ASN A 203 29.59 1.49 12.07
CA ASN A 203 30.04 1.62 10.67
C ASN A 203 29.26 2.71 9.91
N SER A 204 29.80 3.16 8.78
CA SER A 204 29.18 4.16 7.94
C SER A 204 28.87 3.66 6.54
N ILE A 205 27.85 4.27 5.90
CA ILE A 205 27.51 4.03 4.50
C ILE A 205 27.53 5.38 3.77
N THR A 206 28.39 5.50 2.78
CA THR A 206 28.46 6.67 1.90
C THR A 206 27.76 6.36 0.59
N ALA A 207 26.76 7.14 0.24
CA ALA A 207 25.93 6.94 -0.96
C ALA A 207 25.81 8.22 -1.78
N LYS A 208 25.80 8.10 -3.13
CA LYS A 208 25.53 9.22 -4.04
C LYS A 208 24.07 9.60 -4.05
N LYS A 209 23.17 8.61 -3.98
CA LYS A 209 21.71 8.78 -3.89
C LYS A 209 21.15 7.92 -2.77
N VAL A 210 20.08 8.37 -2.17
CA VAL A 210 19.43 7.67 -1.06
C VAL A 210 17.93 7.58 -1.31
N ILE A 211 17.37 6.40 -1.08
CA ILE A 211 15.92 6.19 -1.02
C ILE A 211 15.55 5.91 0.44
N VAL A 212 14.76 6.80 1.04
CA VAL A 212 14.20 6.58 2.37
C VAL A 212 12.84 5.92 2.21
N ALA A 213 12.81 4.60 2.37
CA ALA A 213 11.64 3.72 2.24
C ALA A 213 11.27 3.10 3.61
N ALA A 214 11.40 3.88 4.69
CA ALA A 214 11.27 3.44 6.07
C ALA A 214 9.81 3.29 6.55
N GLY A 215 8.84 3.22 5.63
CA GLY A 215 7.42 3.12 5.98
C GLY A 215 6.97 4.31 6.84
N TYR A 216 6.14 4.06 7.86
CA TYR A 216 5.64 5.14 8.73
C TYR A 216 6.74 5.76 9.61
N GLU A 217 7.84 5.07 9.83
CA GLU A 217 9.03 5.59 10.53
C GLU A 217 9.83 6.58 9.66
N GLY A 218 9.53 6.70 8.39
CA GLY A 218 10.03 7.77 7.52
C GLY A 218 9.72 9.17 8.05
N LEU A 219 8.62 9.31 8.81
CA LEU A 219 8.25 10.56 9.48
C LEU A 219 9.20 10.96 10.65
N GLU A 220 9.98 10.02 11.18
CA GLU A 220 11.04 10.30 12.16
C GLU A 220 12.26 10.93 11.49
N PHE A 221 12.53 10.58 10.22
CA PHE A 221 13.59 11.21 9.43
C PHE A 221 13.20 12.61 9.00
N LYS A 222 11.96 12.77 8.53
CA LYS A 222 11.38 14.03 8.06
C LYS A 222 9.87 14.02 8.27
N LYS A 223 9.38 14.94 9.08
CA LYS A 223 7.93 15.17 9.23
C LYS A 223 7.37 15.70 7.92
N GLU A 224 6.36 15.03 7.40
CA GLU A 224 5.61 15.47 6.23
C GLU A 224 4.24 16.02 6.67
N LYS A 225 3.96 17.28 6.32
CA LYS A 225 2.74 17.98 6.77
C LYS A 225 1.45 17.37 6.21
N ASN A 226 1.54 16.79 5.02
CA ASN A 226 0.40 16.17 4.36
C ASN A 226 0.15 14.72 4.83
N ALA A 227 1.03 14.16 5.67
CA ALA A 227 0.90 12.80 6.19
C ALA A 227 0.13 12.75 7.51
N THR A 228 -0.71 11.74 7.66
CA THR A 228 -1.45 11.41 8.89
C THR A 228 -1.15 9.99 9.32
N LEU A 229 -1.20 9.73 10.63
CA LEU A 229 -1.15 8.38 11.19
C LEU A 229 -2.39 8.16 12.03
N ILE A 230 -3.12 7.10 11.73
CA ILE A 230 -4.27 6.62 12.48
C ILE A 230 -4.06 5.18 12.88
N SER A 231 -4.93 4.63 13.70
CA SER A 231 -4.89 3.23 14.12
C SER A 231 -5.90 2.41 13.35
N SER A 232 -5.51 1.23 12.89
CA SER A 232 -6.36 0.28 12.17
C SER A 232 -6.24 -1.11 12.77
N TYR A 233 -7.23 -1.96 12.53
CA TYR A 233 -7.34 -3.30 13.11
C TYR A 233 -7.64 -4.31 12.02
N ALA A 234 -7.12 -5.52 12.18
CA ALA A 234 -7.42 -6.61 11.28
C ALA A 234 -7.42 -7.96 11.99
N ILE A 235 -8.17 -8.89 11.43
CA ILE A 235 -8.15 -10.31 11.81
C ILE A 235 -7.85 -11.17 10.60
N VAL A 236 -7.25 -12.33 10.85
CA VAL A 236 -7.12 -13.42 9.89
C VAL A 236 -7.77 -14.65 10.51
N THR A 237 -8.70 -15.27 9.81
CA THR A 237 -9.46 -16.40 10.33
C THR A 237 -8.71 -17.71 10.19
N ASN A 238 -9.21 -18.78 10.83
CA ASN A 238 -8.92 -20.15 10.45
C ASN A 238 -9.24 -20.38 8.95
N PRO A 239 -8.66 -21.40 8.29
CA PRO A 239 -9.10 -21.83 6.97
C PRO A 239 -10.58 -22.21 6.96
N VAL A 240 -11.32 -21.76 5.95
CA VAL A 240 -12.75 -22.01 5.76
C VAL A 240 -12.93 -23.10 4.71
N GLU A 241 -13.73 -24.14 5.02
CA GLU A 241 -13.93 -25.27 4.13
C GLU A 241 -14.74 -24.90 2.88
N ASP A 242 -15.80 -24.08 3.05
CA ASP A 242 -16.68 -23.67 1.97
C ASP A 242 -16.79 -22.13 1.85
N LEU A 243 -16.30 -21.62 0.74
CA LEU A 243 -16.40 -20.22 0.34
C LEU A 243 -17.33 -20.02 -0.89
N SER A 244 -18.17 -21.01 -1.20
CA SER A 244 -19.06 -20.97 -2.39
C SER A 244 -20.05 -19.82 -2.37
N SER A 245 -20.50 -19.39 -1.18
CA SER A 245 -21.38 -18.22 -1.01
C SER A 245 -20.68 -16.88 -1.21
N TRP A 246 -19.36 -16.85 -1.29
CA TRP A 246 -18.58 -15.65 -1.59
C TRP A 246 -18.33 -15.55 -3.11
N TYR A 247 -19.18 -14.82 -3.79
CA TYR A 247 -19.16 -14.72 -5.25
C TYR A 247 -17.76 -14.36 -5.78
N LYS A 248 -17.18 -15.26 -6.59
CA LYS A 248 -15.83 -15.12 -7.19
C LYS A 248 -14.71 -14.73 -6.24
N ARG A 249 -14.91 -14.87 -4.94
CA ARG A 249 -13.93 -14.40 -3.91
C ARG A 249 -13.52 -12.94 -4.12
N THR A 250 -14.49 -12.10 -4.43
CA THR A 250 -14.26 -10.65 -4.63
C THR A 250 -13.65 -10.01 -3.41
N LEU A 251 -12.84 -8.98 -3.64
CA LEU A 251 -12.50 -8.02 -2.59
C LEU A 251 -13.79 -7.26 -2.23
N ILE A 252 -14.06 -7.07 -0.96
CA ILE A 252 -15.28 -6.40 -0.49
C ILE A 252 -14.90 -5.25 0.42
N TRP A 253 -15.48 -4.07 0.19
CA TRP A 253 -15.31 -2.90 1.03
C TRP A 253 -16.53 -1.98 0.94
N GLU A 254 -16.63 -0.98 1.82
CA GLU A 254 -17.84 -0.20 2.00
C GLU A 254 -17.60 1.30 2.08
N THR A 255 -18.68 2.07 1.93
CA THR A 255 -18.63 3.54 2.00
C THR A 255 -18.62 4.09 3.43
N ALA A 256 -19.02 3.32 4.45
CA ALA A 256 -18.99 3.77 5.85
C ALA A 256 -17.60 4.26 6.27
N ARG A 257 -17.57 5.19 7.23
CA ARG A 257 -16.33 5.62 7.88
C ARG A 257 -16.55 5.61 9.40
N PRO A 258 -15.73 4.86 10.17
CA PRO A 258 -14.67 3.96 9.72
C PRO A 258 -15.24 2.76 8.95
N TYR A 259 -14.61 2.40 7.85
CA TYR A 259 -15.04 1.32 6.96
C TYR A 259 -14.58 -0.05 7.40
N ILE A 260 -15.15 -1.07 6.74
CA ILE A 260 -14.70 -2.45 6.81
C ILE A 260 -14.37 -2.93 5.40
N TYR A 261 -13.32 -3.69 5.31
CA TYR A 261 -12.92 -4.37 4.09
C TYR A 261 -12.57 -5.82 4.38
N MET A 262 -12.68 -6.67 3.37
CA MET A 262 -12.37 -8.08 3.51
C MET A 262 -11.97 -8.74 2.20
N ARG A 263 -11.18 -9.79 2.30
CA ARG A 263 -10.80 -10.67 1.21
C ARG A 263 -10.52 -12.09 1.68
N THR A 264 -10.49 -13.02 0.73
CA THR A 264 -10.00 -14.37 0.95
C THR A 264 -8.48 -14.45 0.76
N THR A 265 -7.88 -15.56 1.14
CA THR A 265 -6.48 -15.90 0.89
C THR A 265 -6.35 -17.18 0.08
N ALA A 266 -5.15 -17.47 -0.43
CA ALA A 266 -4.88 -18.68 -1.21
C ALA A 266 -5.13 -19.98 -0.43
N ASP A 267 -4.95 -19.95 0.89
CA ASP A 267 -5.19 -21.06 1.82
C ASP A 267 -6.58 -21.02 2.48
N ASN A 268 -7.55 -20.36 1.82
CA ASN A 268 -8.96 -20.27 2.23
C ASN A 268 -9.20 -19.58 3.58
N ARG A 269 -8.31 -18.75 4.06
CA ARG A 269 -8.57 -17.87 5.19
C ARG A 269 -9.31 -16.61 4.73
N ILE A 270 -9.86 -15.90 5.68
CA ILE A 270 -10.49 -14.59 5.43
C ILE A 270 -9.71 -13.54 6.23
N ILE A 271 -9.34 -12.47 5.56
CA ILE A 271 -8.79 -11.28 6.18
C ILE A 271 -9.90 -10.25 6.25
N ILE A 272 -10.13 -9.69 7.43
CA ILE A 272 -11.13 -8.65 7.68
C ILE A 272 -10.43 -7.51 8.42
N GLY A 273 -10.52 -6.30 7.90
CA GLY A 273 -9.87 -5.14 8.50
C GLY A 273 -10.72 -3.89 8.49
N GLY A 274 -10.23 -2.84 9.12
CA GLY A 274 -10.87 -1.54 9.24
C GLY A 274 -11.15 -1.12 10.68
N LEU A 275 -12.29 -0.45 10.90
CA LEU A 275 -12.70 0.14 12.19
C LEU A 275 -11.66 1.14 12.71
N ASP A 276 -11.09 1.92 11.79
CA ASP A 276 -10.02 2.87 12.04
C ASP A 276 -10.39 3.88 13.12
N GLU A 277 -9.38 4.36 13.83
CA GLU A 277 -9.53 5.39 14.87
C GLU A 277 -8.44 6.45 14.73
N ASP A 278 -8.85 7.69 14.96
CA ASP A 278 -7.97 8.85 14.93
C ASP A 278 -7.11 8.91 16.21
N THR A 279 -6.23 7.92 16.36
CA THR A 279 -5.21 7.91 17.41
C THR A 279 -3.90 7.38 16.85
N ASN A 280 -2.81 8.04 17.19
CA ASN A 280 -1.43 7.64 16.89
C ASN A 280 -0.68 7.16 18.16
N ILE A 281 -1.42 6.85 19.23
CA ILE A 281 -0.90 6.37 20.51
C ILE A 281 -1.04 4.85 20.56
N ALA A 282 0.09 4.13 20.55
CA ALA A 282 0.11 2.68 20.50
C ALA A 282 -0.66 2.01 21.65
N GLN A 283 -0.52 2.54 22.88
CA GLN A 283 -1.23 2.00 24.07
C GLN A 283 -2.75 2.11 23.95
N GLU A 284 -3.27 3.24 23.43
CA GLU A 284 -4.70 3.43 23.19
C GLU A 284 -5.21 2.44 22.14
N ARG A 285 -4.50 2.33 21.02
CA ARG A 285 -4.79 1.38 19.96
C ARG A 285 -4.85 -0.04 20.49
N ASP A 286 -3.78 -0.50 21.15
CA ASP A 286 -3.65 -1.89 21.58
C ASP A 286 -4.66 -2.25 22.68
N SER A 287 -5.06 -1.29 23.52
CA SER A 287 -6.10 -1.51 24.54
C SER A 287 -7.48 -1.89 23.96
N LYS A 288 -7.76 -1.51 22.71
CA LYS A 288 -9.03 -1.77 22.02
C LYS A 288 -9.04 -3.03 21.17
N LEU A 289 -7.89 -3.70 21.03
CA LEU A 289 -7.69 -4.80 20.08
C LEU A 289 -8.73 -5.93 20.23
N ILE A 290 -9.02 -6.36 21.44
CA ILE A 290 -9.99 -7.44 21.69
C ILE A 290 -11.40 -7.03 21.28
N GLN A 291 -11.83 -5.83 21.68
CA GLN A 291 -13.15 -5.30 21.30
C GLN A 291 -13.29 -5.16 19.77
N LYS A 292 -12.23 -4.67 19.10
CA LYS A 292 -12.23 -4.51 17.65
C LYS A 292 -12.26 -5.86 16.93
N LYS A 293 -11.52 -6.86 17.43
CA LYS A 293 -11.56 -8.23 16.92
C LYS A 293 -13.00 -8.77 16.92
N GLU A 294 -13.70 -8.68 18.05
CA GLU A 294 -15.09 -9.14 18.17
C GLU A 294 -16.04 -8.39 17.24
N LYS A 295 -15.85 -7.08 17.12
CA LYS A 295 -16.65 -6.26 16.20
C LYS A 295 -16.41 -6.65 14.74
N LEU A 296 -15.18 -6.87 14.30
CA LEU A 296 -14.88 -7.32 12.93
C LEU A 296 -15.54 -8.66 12.61
N VAL A 297 -15.50 -9.63 13.54
CA VAL A 297 -16.22 -10.91 13.38
C VAL A 297 -17.71 -10.70 13.25
N ASN A 298 -18.31 -9.86 14.11
CA ASN A 298 -19.74 -9.59 14.08
C ASN A 298 -20.18 -8.93 12.77
N GLU A 299 -19.40 -7.98 12.25
CA GLU A 299 -19.70 -7.36 10.96
C GLU A 299 -19.57 -8.35 9.79
N PHE A 300 -18.56 -9.23 9.84
CA PHE A 300 -18.44 -10.31 8.87
C PHE A 300 -19.66 -11.24 8.90
N ASN A 301 -20.09 -11.68 10.08
CA ASN A 301 -21.23 -12.60 10.24
C ASN A 301 -22.56 -11.99 9.75
N LYS A 302 -22.71 -10.65 9.77
CA LYS A 302 -23.89 -9.98 9.18
C LYS A 302 -23.91 -10.12 7.65
N LEU A 303 -22.74 -10.15 7.00
CA LEU A 303 -22.62 -10.31 5.55
C LEU A 303 -22.65 -11.78 5.14
N PHE A 304 -21.98 -12.63 5.89
CA PHE A 304 -21.82 -14.07 5.57
C PHE A 304 -22.30 -14.95 6.73
N PRO A 305 -23.60 -14.99 7.00
CA PRO A 305 -24.16 -15.74 8.17
C PRO A 305 -23.92 -17.25 8.08
N ASN A 306 -23.68 -17.79 6.89
CA ASN A 306 -23.47 -19.21 6.65
C ASN A 306 -21.99 -19.62 6.66
N ILE A 307 -21.06 -18.68 6.85
CA ILE A 307 -19.63 -18.96 6.96
C ILE A 307 -19.21 -18.80 8.42
N THR A 308 -18.88 -19.90 9.08
CA THR A 308 -18.35 -19.87 10.44
C THR A 308 -16.86 -19.56 10.42
N VAL A 309 -16.45 -18.53 11.15
CA VAL A 309 -15.06 -18.10 11.26
C VAL A 309 -14.62 -17.98 12.71
N GLU A 310 -13.36 -18.30 12.95
CA GLU A 310 -12.66 -18.07 14.21
C GLU A 310 -11.40 -17.24 13.92
N PRO A 311 -11.20 -16.10 14.60
CA PRO A 311 -9.96 -15.31 14.45
C PRO A 311 -8.77 -16.11 14.99
N GLU A 312 -7.90 -16.57 14.11
CA GLU A 312 -6.66 -17.25 14.49
C GLU A 312 -5.55 -16.26 14.76
N PHE A 313 -5.50 -15.17 13.93
CA PHE A 313 -4.60 -14.04 14.15
C PHE A 313 -5.41 -12.75 14.19
N TYR A 314 -4.99 -11.84 15.04
CA TYR A 314 -5.56 -10.50 15.12
C TYR A 314 -4.47 -9.49 15.48
N LEU A 315 -4.57 -8.32 14.92
CA LEU A 315 -3.55 -7.29 15.02
C LEU A 315 -4.14 -5.89 15.05
N SER A 316 -3.40 -4.98 15.63
CA SER A 316 -3.56 -3.55 15.52
C SER A 316 -2.29 -2.97 14.90
N ALA A 317 -2.43 -1.97 14.04
CA ALA A 317 -1.31 -1.33 13.39
C ALA A 317 -1.57 0.16 13.21
N PHE A 318 -0.51 0.94 13.04
CA PHE A 318 -0.66 2.27 12.47
C PHE A 318 -0.91 2.15 10.97
N TYR A 319 -1.79 3.01 10.50
CA TYR A 319 -2.09 3.23 9.11
C TYR A 319 -1.71 4.66 8.75
N GLY A 320 -0.91 4.82 7.74
CA GLY A 320 -0.50 6.13 7.24
C GLY A 320 -1.35 6.54 6.06
N GLY A 321 -1.97 7.71 6.17
CA GLY A 321 -2.71 8.34 5.09
C GLY A 321 -2.11 9.69 4.70
N THR A 322 -2.73 10.35 3.74
CA THR A 322 -2.46 11.72 3.37
C THR A 322 -3.76 12.52 3.34
N HIS A 323 -3.71 13.79 3.72
CA HIS A 323 -4.90 14.64 3.73
C HIS A 323 -5.57 14.77 2.35
N ASP A 324 -4.77 14.72 1.30
CA ASP A 324 -5.24 14.88 -0.08
C ASP A 324 -5.48 13.54 -0.82
N GLY A 325 -5.15 12.40 -0.21
CA GLY A 325 -5.43 11.05 -0.73
C GLY A 325 -4.38 10.48 -1.68
N LEU A 326 -3.35 11.24 -2.06
CA LEU A 326 -2.27 10.71 -2.91
C LEU A 326 -1.00 10.40 -2.12
N PRO A 327 -0.26 9.33 -2.44
CA PRO A 327 1.04 9.05 -1.85
C PRO A 327 2.06 10.13 -2.22
N ILE A 328 3.23 10.16 -1.56
CA ILE A 328 4.18 11.26 -1.67
C ILE A 328 5.59 10.76 -2.02
N ILE A 329 6.24 11.46 -2.95
CA ILE A 329 7.69 11.47 -3.12
C ILE A 329 8.21 12.76 -2.50
N GLY A 330 8.95 12.63 -1.37
CA GLY A 330 9.58 13.77 -0.71
C GLY A 330 10.97 14.04 -1.29
N MET A 331 11.18 15.25 -1.78
CA MET A 331 12.49 15.77 -2.21
C MET A 331 12.70 17.12 -1.53
N TYR A 332 13.47 17.13 -0.44
CA TYR A 332 13.62 18.29 0.42
C TYR A 332 15.01 18.92 0.29
N GLU A 333 15.09 20.24 0.32
CA GLU A 333 16.34 20.98 0.21
C GLU A 333 17.33 20.63 1.34
N GLU A 334 16.82 20.38 2.56
CA GLU A 334 17.61 19.96 3.70
C GLU A 334 18.07 18.48 3.65
N PHE A 335 17.58 17.72 2.66
CA PHE A 335 17.99 16.34 2.40
C PHE A 335 18.46 16.17 0.94
N PRO A 336 19.56 16.84 0.55
CA PRO A 336 20.06 16.70 -0.81
C PRO A 336 20.38 15.25 -1.13
N ASN A 337 20.12 14.84 -2.38
CA ASN A 337 20.29 13.47 -2.87
C ASN A 337 19.40 12.39 -2.22
N CYS A 338 18.45 12.76 -1.34
CA CYS A 338 17.52 11.84 -0.70
C CYS A 338 16.13 11.92 -1.33
N HIS A 339 15.55 10.76 -1.63
CA HIS A 339 14.19 10.59 -2.14
C HIS A 339 13.38 9.81 -1.10
N PHE A 340 12.39 10.43 -0.52
CA PHE A 340 11.51 9.78 0.46
C PHE A 340 10.31 9.17 -0.26
N ILE A 341 10.03 7.91 0.02
CA ILE A 341 8.83 7.22 -0.48
C ILE A 341 7.84 7.07 0.68
N TYR A 342 6.79 7.88 0.65
CA TYR A 342 5.64 7.76 1.54
C TYR A 342 4.49 7.15 0.73
N ALA A 343 4.52 5.82 0.59
CA ALA A 343 3.45 5.06 -0.05
C ALA A 343 2.25 4.92 0.89
N TYR A 344 1.79 6.06 1.42
CA TYR A 344 0.71 6.16 2.38
C TYR A 344 -0.64 6.17 1.68
N GLY A 345 -1.63 5.58 2.34
CA GLY A 345 -2.97 5.33 1.83
C GLY A 345 -3.31 3.85 1.86
N ASP A 346 -4.54 3.52 1.55
CA ASP A 346 -5.11 2.17 1.58
C ASP A 346 -4.43 1.18 0.62
N ASN A 347 -3.93 1.65 -0.50
CA ASN A 347 -3.27 0.84 -1.53
C ASN A 347 -1.74 0.87 -1.46
N GLY A 348 -1.16 0.82 -0.26
CA GLY A 348 0.28 1.00 -0.04
C GLY A 348 1.20 0.14 -0.92
N LEU A 349 0.78 -1.08 -1.32
CA LEU A 349 1.57 -1.92 -2.22
C LEU A 349 1.54 -1.41 -3.67
N VAL A 350 0.38 -0.98 -4.15
CA VAL A 350 0.18 -0.36 -5.48
C VAL A 350 0.95 0.97 -5.53
N TYR A 351 0.81 1.80 -4.51
CA TYR A 351 1.54 3.07 -4.41
C TYR A 351 3.05 2.86 -4.35
N SER A 352 3.52 1.85 -3.63
CA SER A 352 4.94 1.48 -3.62
C SER A 352 5.44 1.15 -5.02
N MET A 353 4.64 0.43 -5.83
CA MET A 353 4.96 0.09 -7.21
C MET A 353 5.10 1.35 -8.09
N VAL A 354 4.12 2.24 -8.03
CA VAL A 354 4.12 3.50 -8.78
C VAL A 354 5.32 4.36 -8.39
N LEU A 355 5.49 4.63 -7.08
CA LEU A 355 6.53 5.54 -6.61
C LEU A 355 7.93 4.99 -6.83
N SER A 356 8.15 3.68 -6.67
CA SER A 356 9.46 3.05 -6.91
C SER A 356 9.89 3.16 -8.36
N LYS A 357 8.97 3.02 -9.32
CA LYS A 357 9.26 3.23 -10.75
C LYS A 357 9.63 4.68 -11.05
N ILE A 358 8.89 5.63 -10.50
CA ILE A 358 9.17 7.07 -10.66
C ILE A 358 10.53 7.43 -10.07
N VAL A 359 10.83 6.98 -8.85
CA VAL A 359 12.13 7.26 -8.19
C VAL A 359 13.28 6.60 -8.94
N ARG A 360 13.10 5.36 -9.46
CA ARG A 360 14.08 4.74 -10.36
C ARG A 360 14.39 5.64 -11.55
N ASP A 361 13.37 6.15 -12.24
CA ASP A 361 13.55 7.00 -13.42
C ASP A 361 14.27 8.30 -13.06
N VAL A 362 13.95 8.91 -11.93
CA VAL A 362 14.65 10.11 -11.42
C VAL A 362 16.12 9.80 -11.12
N ILE A 363 16.44 8.66 -10.53
CA ILE A 363 17.83 8.28 -10.20
C ILE A 363 18.63 7.98 -11.47
N ILE A 364 18.05 7.26 -12.42
CA ILE A 364 18.77 6.81 -13.65
C ILE A 364 18.82 7.91 -14.71
N SER A 365 17.70 8.63 -14.92
CA SER A 365 17.52 9.56 -16.05
C SER A 365 17.44 11.03 -15.62
N GLY A 366 17.47 11.31 -14.31
CA GLY A 366 17.35 12.67 -13.75
C GLY A 366 15.93 13.22 -13.66
N SER A 367 14.94 12.58 -14.28
CA SER A 367 13.54 13.02 -14.26
C SER A 367 12.56 11.87 -14.49
N SER A 368 11.28 12.11 -14.19
CA SER A 368 10.16 11.25 -14.57
C SER A 368 8.94 12.12 -14.93
N PRO A 369 8.18 11.79 -15.97
CA PRO A 369 6.99 12.56 -16.38
C PRO A 369 5.87 12.53 -15.34
N ASP A 370 5.93 11.58 -14.42
CA ASP A 370 4.91 11.37 -13.38
C ASP A 370 5.31 11.95 -12.01
N LEU A 371 6.54 12.46 -11.88
CA LEU A 371 7.08 12.94 -10.62
C LEU A 371 6.23 14.05 -9.99
N ASN A 372 5.83 15.03 -10.79
CA ASN A 372 5.09 16.20 -10.30
C ASN A 372 3.74 15.84 -9.65
N LEU A 373 3.14 14.73 -10.05
CA LEU A 373 1.89 14.26 -9.47
C LEU A 373 2.04 13.84 -7.99
N TYR A 374 3.24 13.39 -7.61
CA TYR A 374 3.48 12.81 -6.28
C TYR A 374 4.47 13.61 -5.43
N LEU A 375 5.02 14.73 -5.93
CA LEU A 375 5.88 15.58 -5.11
C LEU A 375 5.14 16.12 -3.88
N GLN A 376 5.86 16.31 -2.78
CA GLN A 376 5.34 16.95 -1.57
C GLN A 376 4.83 18.38 -1.83
N THR A 377 5.27 19.01 -2.93
CA THR A 377 4.88 20.35 -3.37
C THR A 377 3.88 20.34 -4.52
N ARG A 378 3.24 19.18 -4.77
CA ARG A 378 2.26 19.05 -5.87
C ARG A 378 1.15 20.09 -5.78
N PRO A 379 0.77 20.70 -6.90
CA PRO A 379 -0.28 21.73 -6.91
C PRO A 379 -1.66 21.09 -6.65
N LYS A 380 -2.52 21.82 -5.95
CA LYS A 380 -3.95 21.51 -5.78
C LYS A 380 -4.77 22.68 -6.32
N LEU A 381 -5.99 22.39 -6.78
CA LEU A 381 -6.84 23.43 -7.41
C LEU A 381 -7.29 24.54 -6.44
N ASN A 382 -7.31 24.25 -5.14
CA ASN A 382 -7.88 25.12 -4.10
C ASN A 382 -6.82 25.71 -3.15
N GLU A 383 -5.54 25.67 -3.52
CA GLU A 383 -4.44 26.29 -2.78
C GLU A 383 -3.79 27.43 -3.54
#